data_d89f54fa48a4c60c10fb161d4742b777
#
_entry.id   d89f54fa48a4c60c10fb161d4742b777
#
_cell.length_a   1.000
_cell.length_b   1.000
_cell.length_c   1.000
_cell.angle_alpha   90.00
_cell.angle_beta   90.00
_cell.angle_gamma   90.00
#
_symmetry.space_group_name_H-M   'P 1'
#
loop_
_entity.id
_entity.type
_entity.pdbx_description
1 polymer ?
#
loop_
_entity_poly.entity_id
_entity_poly.type
_entity_poly.pdbx_seq_one_letter_code
_entity_poly.pdbx_strand_id
1 'polypeptide(L)'
;MESRCRVSRRSFMRIAGAAAVAGPILTEAHFAWGQSALRMPMNIPPGAVLINANENPLGPCQAACEAISKAGPMGGRYDYALTLEVAKVFSEQQGLKPGYLAVYAGSSEPLHYTVLAFTSPEKGFVIADPGYEAGMRAANISKAKLSKVPLKADHAHDVKAMVAADPNAGVIYICNPNNPTGTITPKEDIVWALENKPKGSILLVDEAYIHLSDADSCIDMVKADKDLVILRTFSKIYGMAGIRCGFAIGRPDLLEKLQAYGQNPMPITGAAAATASLKDETLIPTRKKIIGDIRNDTFEWLAANNYSFIPSQSNCFMIDTKRDGKGFYADMVKKQVYIGRVWPVWPTYVRVTVGSKDDMAKFKVAFKEVMDSPATAMLSLPEHRESTPFSHLG
;
A
#
# COMPACT_ATOMS: atom_id res chain seq x y z
N MET A 1 -12.06 -45.10 27.52
CA MET A 1 -12.91 -44.09 28.20
C MET A 1 -12.65 -42.75 27.53
N GLU A 2 -13.41 -42.44 26.50
CA GLU A 2 -13.30 -41.15 25.78
C GLU A 2 -14.21 -40.13 26.46
N SER A 3 -13.62 -39.10 27.07
CA SER A 3 -14.36 -37.95 27.57
C SER A 3 -14.60 -36.95 26.44
N ARG A 4 -15.79 -37.00 25.82
CA ARG A 4 -16.26 -35.98 24.89
C ARG A 4 -16.60 -34.71 25.68
N CYS A 5 -15.76 -33.70 25.55
CA CYS A 5 -16.05 -32.33 26.03
C CYS A 5 -17.19 -31.73 25.21
N ARG A 6 -18.43 -31.77 25.74
CA ARG A 6 -19.60 -31.13 25.12
C ARG A 6 -19.63 -29.65 25.52
N VAL A 7 -19.24 -28.78 24.62
CA VAL A 7 -19.46 -27.33 24.77
C VAL A 7 -20.97 -27.06 24.64
N SER A 8 -21.61 -26.45 25.65
CA SER A 8 -23.03 -26.15 25.61
C SER A 8 -23.36 -25.04 24.58
N ARG A 9 -24.56 -25.13 23.97
CA ARG A 9 -25.06 -24.08 23.07
C ARG A 9 -25.00 -22.66 23.66
N ARG A 10 -25.17 -22.51 24.97
CA ARG A 10 -25.06 -21.25 25.68
C ARG A 10 -23.61 -20.73 25.76
N SER A 11 -22.63 -21.59 25.95
CA SER A 11 -21.20 -21.23 25.94
C SER A 11 -20.76 -20.86 24.54
N PHE A 12 -21.25 -21.55 23.51
CA PHE A 12 -20.99 -21.23 22.12
C PHE A 12 -21.58 -19.84 21.73
N MET A 13 -22.81 -19.54 22.16
CA MET A 13 -23.44 -18.24 21.91
C MET A 13 -22.77 -17.09 22.67
N ARG A 14 -22.22 -17.33 23.85
CA ARG A 14 -21.45 -16.31 24.60
C ARG A 14 -20.09 -16.05 23.96
N ILE A 15 -19.42 -17.05 23.41
CA ILE A 15 -18.17 -16.90 22.67
C ILE A 15 -18.42 -16.23 21.32
N ALA A 16 -19.50 -16.56 20.62
CA ALA A 16 -19.88 -15.92 19.36
C ALA A 16 -20.31 -14.46 19.55
N GLY A 17 -20.99 -14.13 20.67
CA GLY A 17 -21.41 -12.74 20.98
C GLY A 17 -20.25 -11.82 21.38
N ALA A 18 -19.16 -12.35 21.96
CA ALA A 18 -17.97 -11.54 22.31
C ALA A 18 -17.02 -11.35 21.11
N ALA A 19 -17.10 -12.21 20.09
CA ALA A 19 -16.29 -12.10 18.87
C ALA A 19 -16.86 -11.09 17.85
N ALA A 20 -18.08 -10.59 18.05
CA ALA A 20 -18.77 -9.73 17.09
C ALA A 20 -18.40 -8.24 17.21
N VAL A 21 -17.51 -7.83 18.14
CA VAL A 21 -17.29 -6.41 18.45
C VAL A 21 -15.90 -5.89 18.06
N ALA A 22 -14.94 -6.73 17.66
CA ALA A 22 -13.60 -6.25 17.27
C ALA A 22 -12.90 -7.19 16.30
N GLY A 23 -13.43 -7.36 15.09
CA GLY A 23 -12.67 -7.95 13.99
C GLY A 23 -11.63 -6.94 13.48
N PRO A 24 -10.33 -7.29 13.34
CA PRO A 24 -9.38 -6.40 12.70
C PRO A 24 -9.76 -6.24 11.23
N ILE A 25 -9.91 -4.98 10.77
CA ILE A 25 -10.23 -4.70 9.38
C ILE A 25 -8.98 -4.93 8.54
N LEU A 26 -9.16 -5.57 7.37
CA LEU A 26 -8.12 -5.78 6.40
C LEU A 26 -7.64 -4.43 5.85
N THR A 27 -6.41 -4.10 6.11
CA THR A 27 -5.68 -3.03 5.46
C THR A 27 -4.82 -3.62 4.34
N GLU A 28 -4.29 -2.77 3.45
CA GLU A 28 -3.32 -3.19 2.42
C GLU A 28 -2.18 -4.04 3.00
N ALA A 29 -1.73 -3.74 4.22
CA ALA A 29 -0.70 -4.53 4.90
C ALA A 29 -1.17 -5.95 5.23
N HIS A 30 -2.43 -6.15 5.59
CA HIS A 30 -2.98 -7.49 5.84
C HIS A 30 -3.08 -8.31 4.56
N PHE A 31 -3.44 -7.71 3.42
CA PHE A 31 -3.38 -8.37 2.12
C PHE A 31 -1.95 -8.75 1.75
N ALA A 32 -0.97 -7.88 2.02
CA ALA A 32 0.44 -8.18 1.83
C ALA A 32 0.94 -9.30 2.77
N TRP A 33 0.32 -9.52 3.92
CA TRP A 33 0.68 -10.56 4.91
C TRP A 33 -0.02 -11.90 4.69
N GLY A 34 -0.95 -12.00 3.78
CA GLY A 34 -1.43 -13.25 3.11
C GLY A 34 -2.18 -14.29 3.93
N GLN A 35 -2.20 -14.29 5.26
CA GLN A 35 -2.85 -15.33 6.06
C GLN A 35 -3.91 -14.84 7.05
N SER A 36 -3.93 -13.58 7.41
CA SER A 36 -4.94 -13.03 8.32
C SER A 36 -6.31 -12.84 7.65
N ALA A 37 -6.34 -12.81 6.32
CA ALA A 37 -7.55 -12.62 5.52
C ALA A 37 -8.61 -13.71 5.70
N LEU A 38 -8.19 -14.94 6.00
CA LEU A 38 -9.10 -16.10 6.14
C LEU A 38 -9.87 -16.13 7.46
N ARG A 39 -9.63 -15.22 8.40
CA ARG A 39 -10.24 -15.22 9.74
C ARG A 39 -11.30 -14.15 9.96
N MET A 40 -11.68 -13.38 8.95
CA MET A 40 -12.65 -12.31 9.11
C MET A 40 -14.07 -12.72 8.74
N PRO A 41 -15.03 -12.58 9.65
CA PRO A 41 -16.42 -12.41 9.25
C PRO A 41 -16.54 -11.00 8.64
N MET A 42 -16.48 -10.89 7.31
CA MET A 42 -16.73 -9.63 6.62
C MET A 42 -18.22 -9.37 6.52
N ASN A 43 -18.83 -9.04 7.64
CA ASN A 43 -20.18 -8.51 7.63
C ASN A 43 -20.08 -6.96 7.64
N ILE A 44 -19.59 -6.39 6.52
CA ILE A 44 -19.60 -4.94 6.31
C ILE A 44 -21.05 -4.56 5.99
N PRO A 45 -21.67 -3.69 6.78
CA PRO A 45 -23.06 -3.29 6.52
C PRO A 45 -23.19 -2.61 5.15
N PRO A 46 -24.30 -2.84 4.44
CA PRO A 46 -24.59 -2.07 3.22
C PRO A 46 -24.57 -0.56 3.49
N GLY A 47 -23.88 0.19 2.64
CA GLY A 47 -23.78 1.65 2.78
C GLY A 47 -22.70 2.14 3.75
N ALA A 48 -21.89 1.24 4.31
CA ALA A 48 -20.71 1.61 5.08
C ALA A 48 -19.69 2.36 4.21
N VAL A 49 -18.99 3.31 4.83
CA VAL A 49 -17.94 4.09 4.18
C VAL A 49 -16.60 3.37 4.33
N LEU A 50 -15.99 2.98 3.20
CA LEU A 50 -14.71 2.25 3.17
C LEU A 50 -13.60 3.18 2.66
N ILE A 51 -12.88 3.80 3.59
CA ILE A 51 -11.77 4.71 3.32
C ILE A 51 -10.49 4.27 4.05
N ASN A 52 -10.21 2.97 4.01
CA ASN A 52 -9.17 2.31 4.81
C ASN A 52 -8.00 1.73 4.02
N ALA A 53 -8.15 1.52 2.69
CA ALA A 53 -7.19 0.74 1.91
C ALA A 53 -6.52 1.51 0.75
N ASN A 54 -6.59 2.84 0.73
CA ASN A 54 -6.05 3.69 -0.32
C ASN A 54 -6.53 3.27 -1.72
N GLU A 55 -7.79 2.84 -1.80
CA GLU A 55 -8.46 2.53 -3.05
C GLU A 55 -8.97 3.81 -3.73
N ASN A 56 -9.35 3.69 -4.99
CA ASN A 56 -9.95 4.78 -5.75
C ASN A 56 -11.45 4.50 -5.93
N PRO A 57 -12.33 5.31 -5.33
CA PRO A 57 -13.77 5.07 -5.37
C PRO A 57 -14.38 5.17 -6.78
N LEU A 58 -13.66 5.76 -7.75
CA LEU A 58 -14.10 5.87 -9.12
C LEU A 58 -14.05 4.53 -9.89
N GLY A 59 -13.32 3.53 -9.33
CA GLY A 59 -13.15 2.25 -10.02
C GLY A 59 -12.35 2.36 -11.34
N PRO A 60 -12.35 1.31 -12.20
CA PRO A 60 -11.75 1.34 -13.52
C PRO A 60 -12.48 2.33 -14.44
N CYS A 61 -11.78 2.87 -15.45
CA CYS A 61 -12.44 3.70 -16.46
C CYS A 61 -13.36 2.86 -17.39
N GLN A 62 -14.25 3.51 -18.10
CA GLN A 62 -15.21 2.84 -18.98
C GLN A 62 -14.50 1.93 -20.00
N ALA A 63 -13.44 2.42 -20.64
CA ALA A 63 -12.65 1.64 -21.61
C ALA A 63 -12.02 0.39 -20.98
N ALA A 64 -11.57 0.47 -19.72
CA ALA A 64 -11.05 -0.67 -18.99
C ALA A 64 -12.14 -1.71 -18.69
N CYS A 65 -13.33 -1.28 -18.28
CA CYS A 65 -14.47 -2.17 -18.05
C CYS A 65 -14.89 -2.91 -19.33
N GLU A 66 -14.92 -2.21 -20.47
CA GLU A 66 -15.20 -2.80 -21.78
C GLU A 66 -14.13 -3.81 -22.21
N ALA A 67 -12.85 -3.48 -21.96
CA ALA A 67 -11.74 -4.38 -22.24
C ALA A 67 -11.80 -5.66 -21.41
N ILE A 68 -12.15 -5.56 -20.11
CA ILE A 68 -12.40 -6.71 -19.23
C ILE A 68 -13.52 -7.60 -19.80
N SER A 69 -14.64 -6.99 -20.17
CA SER A 69 -15.79 -7.72 -20.71
C SER A 69 -15.43 -8.49 -21.99
N LYS A 70 -14.63 -7.88 -22.87
CA LYS A 70 -14.14 -8.54 -24.10
C LYS A 70 -13.11 -9.65 -23.83
N ALA A 71 -12.24 -9.46 -22.83
CA ALA A 71 -11.23 -10.45 -22.48
C ALA A 71 -11.80 -11.64 -21.68
N GLY A 72 -12.89 -11.44 -20.94
CA GLY A 72 -13.49 -12.46 -20.09
C GLY A 72 -13.72 -13.82 -20.76
N PRO A 73 -14.38 -13.89 -21.94
CA PRO A 73 -14.60 -15.16 -22.66
C PRO A 73 -13.29 -15.89 -23.06
N MET A 74 -12.16 -15.18 -23.15
CA MET A 74 -10.84 -15.76 -23.47
C MET A 74 -10.13 -16.32 -22.25
N GLY A 75 -10.70 -16.21 -21.04
CA GLY A 75 -10.07 -16.55 -19.76
C GLY A 75 -9.65 -18.01 -19.60
N GLY A 76 -10.05 -18.92 -20.50
CA GLY A 76 -9.56 -20.31 -20.56
C GLY A 76 -8.17 -20.48 -21.18
N ARG A 77 -7.49 -19.40 -21.58
CA ARG A 77 -6.18 -19.44 -22.23
C ARG A 77 -5.21 -18.49 -21.57
N TYR A 78 -3.93 -18.86 -21.55
CA TYR A 78 -2.84 -17.93 -21.25
C TYR A 78 -2.58 -17.08 -22.50
N ASP A 79 -3.03 -15.85 -22.51
CA ASP A 79 -2.78 -14.92 -23.62
C ASP A 79 -1.66 -13.97 -23.25
N TYR A 80 -0.43 -14.39 -23.56
CA TYR A 80 0.78 -13.57 -23.34
C TYR A 80 0.82 -12.33 -24.23
N ALA A 81 0.10 -12.32 -25.35
CA ALA A 81 0.08 -11.16 -26.25
C ALA A 81 -0.53 -9.94 -25.57
N LEU A 82 -1.55 -10.10 -24.70
CA LEU A 82 -2.11 -9.00 -23.91
C LEU A 82 -1.10 -8.44 -22.91
N THR A 83 -0.29 -9.29 -22.29
CA THR A 83 0.78 -8.83 -21.37
C THR A 83 1.88 -8.09 -22.15
N LEU A 84 2.27 -8.58 -23.33
CA LEU A 84 3.24 -7.90 -24.18
C LEU A 84 2.72 -6.56 -24.70
N GLU A 85 1.42 -6.46 -25.02
CA GLU A 85 0.81 -5.21 -25.47
C GLU A 85 0.83 -4.13 -24.37
N VAL A 86 0.47 -4.46 -23.10
CA VAL A 86 0.53 -3.48 -22.03
C VAL A 86 1.96 -3.04 -21.75
N ALA A 87 2.93 -3.97 -21.82
CA ALA A 87 4.35 -3.64 -21.68
C ALA A 87 4.82 -2.71 -22.80
N LYS A 88 4.44 -3.00 -24.03
CA LYS A 88 4.78 -2.20 -25.21
C LYS A 88 4.23 -0.79 -25.10
N VAL A 89 2.91 -0.66 -24.85
CA VAL A 89 2.24 0.66 -24.76
C VAL A 89 2.89 1.53 -23.67
N PHE A 90 3.12 0.98 -22.48
CA PHE A 90 3.77 1.74 -21.41
C PHE A 90 5.22 2.11 -21.77
N SER A 91 5.99 1.16 -22.32
CA SER A 91 7.39 1.42 -22.69
C SER A 91 7.50 2.51 -23.76
N GLU A 92 6.64 2.50 -24.76
CA GLU A 92 6.59 3.53 -25.81
C GLU A 92 6.23 4.91 -25.21
N GLN A 93 5.21 4.98 -24.34
CA GLN A 93 4.82 6.23 -23.68
C GLN A 93 5.93 6.81 -22.80
N GLN A 94 6.75 5.96 -22.17
CA GLN A 94 7.83 6.38 -21.26
C GLN A 94 9.20 6.47 -21.96
N GLY A 95 9.31 6.05 -23.22
CA GLY A 95 10.57 6.00 -23.95
C GLY A 95 11.58 5.03 -23.33
N LEU A 96 11.11 3.87 -22.85
CA LEU A 96 11.96 2.82 -22.26
C LEU A 96 12.57 1.93 -23.35
N LYS A 97 13.80 1.48 -23.11
CA LYS A 97 14.46 0.48 -23.95
C LYS A 97 13.79 -0.89 -23.79
N PRO A 98 13.87 -1.79 -24.77
CA PRO A 98 13.40 -3.18 -24.63
C PRO A 98 14.00 -3.87 -23.41
N GLY A 99 13.18 -4.63 -22.66
CA GLY A 99 13.61 -5.35 -21.46
C GLY A 99 13.67 -4.53 -20.17
N TYR A 100 13.39 -3.21 -20.20
CA TYR A 100 13.43 -2.33 -19.03
C TYR A 100 12.12 -2.31 -18.22
N LEU A 101 11.16 -3.12 -18.58
CA LEU A 101 9.86 -3.25 -17.93
C LEU A 101 9.49 -4.72 -17.73
N ALA A 102 9.03 -5.06 -16.54
CA ALA A 102 8.38 -6.33 -16.23
C ALA A 102 6.98 -6.10 -15.66
N VAL A 103 6.01 -6.90 -16.14
CA VAL A 103 4.59 -6.78 -15.78
C VAL A 103 4.23 -7.81 -14.73
N TYR A 104 3.45 -7.39 -13.72
CA TYR A 104 3.04 -8.21 -12.58
C TYR A 104 1.58 -8.00 -12.20
N ALA A 105 1.01 -8.93 -11.43
CA ALA A 105 -0.33 -8.80 -10.86
C ALA A 105 -0.37 -7.79 -9.70
N GLY A 106 -0.05 -6.52 -9.97
CA GLY A 106 0.13 -5.43 -9.01
C GLY A 106 1.61 -5.22 -8.66
N SER A 107 1.92 -4.13 -7.93
CA SER A 107 3.30 -3.79 -7.57
C SER A 107 3.81 -4.50 -6.31
N SER A 108 2.96 -5.19 -5.56
CA SER A 108 3.37 -5.88 -4.33
C SER A 108 4.28 -7.09 -4.59
N GLU A 109 4.05 -7.82 -5.69
CA GLU A 109 4.92 -8.93 -6.08
C GLU A 109 6.35 -8.46 -6.38
N PRO A 110 6.57 -7.52 -7.32
CA PRO A 110 7.93 -7.06 -7.60
C PRO A 110 8.57 -6.32 -6.43
N LEU A 111 7.79 -5.72 -5.50
CA LEU A 111 8.32 -5.20 -4.25
C LEU A 111 8.94 -6.33 -3.42
N HIS A 112 8.19 -7.42 -3.18
CA HIS A 112 8.68 -8.57 -2.44
C HIS A 112 9.88 -9.21 -3.14
N TYR A 113 9.81 -9.40 -4.45
CA TYR A 113 10.88 -10.03 -5.22
C TYR A 113 12.16 -9.18 -5.23
N THR A 114 12.05 -7.86 -5.30
CA THR A 114 13.22 -6.98 -5.19
C THR A 114 13.89 -7.13 -3.82
N VAL A 115 13.11 -7.14 -2.73
CA VAL A 115 13.69 -7.33 -1.41
C VAL A 115 14.33 -8.71 -1.30
N LEU A 116 13.68 -9.80 -1.73
CA LEU A 116 14.26 -11.15 -1.70
C LEU A 116 15.53 -11.27 -2.55
N ALA A 117 15.56 -10.63 -3.72
CA ALA A 117 16.66 -10.74 -4.67
C ALA A 117 17.95 -10.01 -4.23
N PHE A 118 17.78 -8.95 -3.44
CA PHE A 118 18.91 -8.07 -3.10
C PHE A 118 19.22 -8.00 -1.60
N THR A 119 18.49 -8.75 -0.76
CA THR A 119 18.76 -8.83 0.68
C THR A 119 19.18 -10.24 1.11
N SER A 120 19.95 -10.32 2.20
CA SER A 120 20.40 -11.57 2.82
C SER A 120 20.72 -11.29 4.30
N PRO A 121 21.14 -12.26 5.10
CA PRO A 121 21.65 -12.00 6.47
C PRO A 121 22.75 -10.94 6.52
N GLU A 122 23.56 -10.81 5.44
CA GLU A 122 24.66 -9.85 5.31
C GLU A 122 24.25 -8.54 4.60
N LYS A 123 23.08 -8.52 3.96
CA LYS A 123 22.57 -7.38 3.18
C LYS A 123 21.23 -6.93 3.70
N GLY A 124 21.20 -5.81 4.43
CA GLY A 124 20.03 -5.31 5.13
C GLY A 124 18.96 -4.69 4.22
N PHE A 125 17.79 -4.48 4.80
CA PHE A 125 16.67 -3.74 4.23
C PHE A 125 16.42 -2.46 5.03
N VAL A 126 16.51 -1.30 4.37
CA VAL A 126 16.28 0.01 4.97
C VAL A 126 14.93 0.56 4.53
N ILE A 127 14.12 1.02 5.49
CA ILE A 127 12.77 1.54 5.27
C ILE A 127 12.50 2.71 6.21
N ALA A 128 11.66 3.66 5.79
CA ALA A 128 11.15 4.70 6.67
C ALA A 128 10.09 4.15 7.66
N ASP A 129 9.99 4.78 8.84
CA ASP A 129 8.99 4.47 9.85
C ASP A 129 8.35 5.75 10.42
N PRO A 130 7.06 6.03 10.14
CA PRO A 130 6.10 5.20 9.43
C PRO A 130 6.34 5.16 7.91
N GLY A 131 6.14 3.97 7.33
CA GLY A 131 6.28 3.71 5.90
C GLY A 131 5.36 2.58 5.45
N TYR A 132 5.44 2.20 4.16
CA TYR A 132 4.71 1.05 3.63
C TYR A 132 5.48 -0.24 3.89
N GLU A 133 4.99 -1.04 4.82
CA GLU A 133 5.74 -2.15 5.45
C GLU A 133 5.70 -3.47 4.66
N ALA A 134 5.11 -3.50 3.45
CA ALA A 134 4.96 -4.76 2.71
C ALA A 134 6.30 -5.48 2.44
N GLY A 135 7.39 -4.73 2.22
CA GLY A 135 8.73 -5.30 2.02
C GLY A 135 9.33 -5.99 3.25
N MET A 136 8.87 -5.66 4.47
CA MET A 136 9.41 -6.23 5.71
C MET A 136 9.24 -7.76 5.79
N ARG A 137 8.14 -8.29 5.22
CA ARG A 137 7.94 -9.75 5.17
C ARG A 137 9.03 -10.44 4.35
N ALA A 138 9.34 -9.88 3.19
CA ALA A 138 10.41 -10.41 2.32
C ALA A 138 11.77 -10.32 3.02
N ALA A 139 12.05 -9.20 3.72
CA ALA A 139 13.26 -9.04 4.51
C ALA A 139 13.37 -10.07 5.65
N ASN A 140 12.25 -10.38 6.31
CA ASN A 140 12.22 -11.44 7.33
C ASN A 140 12.48 -12.84 6.72
N ILE A 141 11.95 -13.13 5.53
CA ILE A 141 12.20 -14.39 4.82
C ILE A 141 13.67 -14.52 4.43
N SER A 142 14.28 -13.47 3.91
CA SER A 142 15.72 -13.44 3.57
C SER A 142 16.63 -13.33 4.81
N LYS A 143 16.05 -13.21 6.01
CA LYS A 143 16.75 -12.98 7.29
C LYS A 143 17.61 -11.71 7.27
N ALA A 144 17.22 -10.74 6.48
CA ALA A 144 17.92 -9.47 6.39
C ALA A 144 17.71 -8.62 7.64
N LYS A 145 18.75 -7.90 8.05
CA LYS A 145 18.63 -6.87 9.06
C LYS A 145 17.65 -5.79 8.59
N LEU A 146 16.65 -5.47 9.40
CA LEU A 146 15.69 -4.40 9.14
C LEU A 146 16.14 -3.12 9.84
N SER A 147 16.41 -2.07 9.07
CA SER A 147 16.74 -0.74 9.58
C SER A 147 15.56 0.22 9.30
N LYS A 148 14.89 0.65 10.38
CA LYS A 148 13.78 1.60 10.34
C LYS A 148 14.28 3.00 10.65
N VAL A 149 14.00 3.96 9.76
CA VAL A 149 14.46 5.33 9.88
C VAL A 149 13.26 6.26 10.06
N PRO A 150 13.22 7.07 11.13
CA PRO A 150 12.15 8.06 11.31
C PRO A 150 12.06 9.03 10.13
N LEU A 151 10.86 9.50 9.85
CA LEU A 151 10.65 10.61 8.91
C LEU A 151 11.18 11.92 9.49
N LYS A 152 11.51 12.89 8.63
CA LYS A 152 11.85 14.25 9.03
C LYS A 152 10.66 14.97 9.69
N ALA A 153 10.90 16.16 10.23
CA ALA A 153 9.86 16.99 10.85
C ALA A 153 8.76 17.43 9.84
N ASP A 154 9.09 17.53 8.56
CA ASP A 154 8.15 17.78 7.46
C ASP A 154 7.45 16.51 6.97
N HIS A 155 7.67 15.38 7.62
CA HIS A 155 7.14 14.05 7.32
C HIS A 155 7.63 13.45 5.97
N ALA A 156 8.61 14.06 5.31
CA ALA A 156 9.31 13.45 4.18
C ALA A 156 10.36 12.42 4.67
N HIS A 157 10.84 11.58 3.78
CA HIS A 157 11.93 10.66 4.08
C HIS A 157 13.20 11.41 4.49
N ASP A 158 13.86 10.97 5.55
CA ASP A 158 15.24 11.37 5.83
C ASP A 158 16.18 10.50 5.01
N VAL A 159 16.36 10.86 3.76
CA VAL A 159 17.12 10.08 2.79
C VAL A 159 18.58 9.91 3.22
N LYS A 160 19.17 10.96 3.83
CA LYS A 160 20.56 10.90 4.32
C LYS A 160 20.70 9.92 5.47
N ALA A 161 19.76 9.96 6.41
CA ALA A 161 19.72 8.98 7.50
C ALA A 161 19.45 7.57 6.99
N MET A 162 18.59 7.39 5.97
CA MET A 162 18.33 6.09 5.36
C MET A 162 19.58 5.48 4.70
N VAL A 163 20.35 6.28 3.97
CA VAL A 163 21.61 5.83 3.36
C VAL A 163 22.65 5.47 4.42
N ALA A 164 22.69 6.19 5.54
CA ALA A 164 23.62 5.96 6.63
C ALA A 164 23.21 4.82 7.58
N ALA A 165 21.93 4.39 7.56
CA ALA A 165 21.37 3.46 8.54
C ALA A 165 21.97 2.05 8.51
N ASP A 166 22.47 1.62 7.35
CA ASP A 166 23.12 0.33 7.20
C ASP A 166 24.16 0.37 6.08
N PRO A 167 25.46 0.32 6.39
CA PRO A 167 26.52 0.31 5.39
C PRO A 167 26.52 -0.94 4.52
N ASN A 168 25.81 -1.98 4.95
CA ASN A 168 25.64 -3.24 4.21
C ASN A 168 24.20 -3.37 3.64
N ALA A 169 23.47 -2.28 3.47
CA ALA A 169 22.14 -2.35 2.89
C ALA A 169 22.15 -3.04 1.53
N GLY A 170 21.29 -4.02 1.33
CA GLY A 170 21.00 -4.60 0.03
C GLY A 170 19.95 -3.82 -0.71
N VAL A 171 18.93 -3.31 0.02
CA VAL A 171 17.83 -2.49 -0.52
C VAL A 171 17.57 -1.30 0.39
N ILE A 172 17.46 -0.11 -0.20
CA ILE A 172 16.92 1.09 0.43
C ILE A 172 15.58 1.39 -0.27
N TYR A 173 14.49 1.38 0.51
CA TYR A 173 13.13 1.55 -0.02
C TYR A 173 12.58 2.94 0.25
N ILE A 174 12.21 3.64 -0.81
CA ILE A 174 11.59 4.97 -0.78
C ILE A 174 10.23 4.91 -1.46
N CYS A 175 9.14 5.13 -0.74
CA CYS A 175 7.80 5.27 -1.30
C CYS A 175 7.52 6.74 -1.58
N ASN A 176 7.35 7.13 -2.84
CA ASN A 176 7.20 8.54 -3.21
C ASN A 176 6.04 8.79 -4.17
N PRO A 177 4.97 9.48 -3.75
CA PRO A 177 4.66 9.93 -2.38
C PRO A 177 4.58 8.82 -1.34
N ASN A 178 4.91 9.16 -0.07
CA ASN A 178 4.98 8.17 1.01
C ASN A 178 3.60 7.65 1.41
N ASN A 179 3.50 6.40 1.78
CA ASN A 179 2.38 5.81 2.50
C ASN A 179 2.86 5.50 3.94
N PRO A 180 2.30 6.14 4.99
CA PRO A 180 0.93 6.68 5.05
C PRO A 180 0.77 8.20 4.88
N THR A 181 1.83 8.97 4.87
CA THR A 181 1.78 10.44 5.02
C THR A 181 1.32 11.17 3.77
N GLY A 182 1.57 10.59 2.59
CA GLY A 182 1.33 11.22 1.29
C GLY A 182 2.27 12.38 0.98
N THR A 183 3.32 12.54 1.78
CA THR A 183 4.37 13.56 1.59
C THR A 183 5.32 13.17 0.48
N ILE A 184 5.91 14.17 -0.17
CA ILE A 184 6.87 13.99 -1.26
C ILE A 184 8.29 14.02 -0.70
N THR A 185 9.11 13.12 -1.22
CA THR A 185 10.57 13.20 -1.14
C THR A 185 11.08 13.89 -2.40
N PRO A 186 11.80 14.99 -2.31
CA PRO A 186 12.34 15.68 -3.48
C PRO A 186 13.19 14.75 -4.35
N LYS A 187 13.10 14.92 -5.66
CA LYS A 187 13.86 14.09 -6.61
C LYS A 187 15.36 14.21 -6.40
N GLU A 188 15.84 15.41 -6.02
CA GLU A 188 17.23 15.68 -5.72
C GLU A 188 17.75 14.81 -4.57
N ASP A 189 16.91 14.57 -3.54
CA ASP A 189 17.25 13.69 -2.43
C ASP A 189 17.35 12.22 -2.91
N ILE A 190 16.47 11.81 -3.84
CA ILE A 190 16.50 10.44 -4.43
C ILE A 190 17.75 10.28 -5.31
N VAL A 191 18.12 11.30 -6.09
CA VAL A 191 19.37 11.33 -6.88
C VAL A 191 20.56 11.21 -5.93
N TRP A 192 20.58 12.00 -4.87
CA TRP A 192 21.64 11.96 -3.86
C TRP A 192 21.75 10.54 -3.22
N ALA A 193 20.62 9.92 -2.88
CA ALA A 193 20.62 8.56 -2.35
C ALA A 193 21.24 7.57 -3.33
N LEU A 194 20.91 7.69 -4.61
CA LEU A 194 21.43 6.81 -5.65
C LEU A 194 22.95 6.92 -5.82
N GLU A 195 23.49 8.12 -5.64
CA GLU A 195 24.93 8.40 -5.74
C GLU A 195 25.71 8.02 -4.47
N ASN A 196 25.06 8.03 -3.31
CA ASN A 196 25.71 7.85 -2.01
C ASN A 196 25.35 6.53 -1.30
N LYS A 197 24.44 5.72 -1.85
CA LYS A 197 24.06 4.43 -1.29
C LYS A 197 25.26 3.47 -1.21
N PRO A 198 25.27 2.50 -0.29
CA PRO A 198 26.30 1.47 -0.23
C PRO A 198 26.50 0.78 -1.57
N LYS A 199 27.76 0.48 -1.91
CA LYS A 199 28.11 -0.20 -3.16
C LYS A 199 27.38 -1.54 -3.28
N GLY A 200 26.72 -1.79 -4.40
CA GLY A 200 25.98 -3.03 -4.66
C GLY A 200 24.58 -3.08 -4.04
N SER A 201 24.14 -2.03 -3.32
CA SER A 201 22.75 -1.89 -2.92
C SER A 201 21.87 -1.39 -4.07
N ILE A 202 20.57 -1.70 -4.00
CA ILE A 202 19.56 -1.23 -4.94
C ILE A 202 18.68 -0.19 -4.24
N LEU A 203 18.42 0.91 -4.96
CA LEU A 203 17.39 1.86 -4.56
C LEU A 203 16.05 1.35 -5.12
N LEU A 204 15.09 1.05 -4.25
CA LEU A 204 13.74 0.65 -4.62
C LEU A 204 12.80 1.85 -4.42
N VAL A 205 12.35 2.45 -5.53
CA VAL A 205 11.48 3.62 -5.52
C VAL A 205 10.05 3.19 -5.87
N ASP A 206 9.15 3.28 -4.89
CA ASP A 206 7.75 2.92 -5.10
C ASP A 206 6.95 4.17 -5.47
N GLU A 207 6.61 4.27 -6.75
CA GLU A 207 5.86 5.37 -7.34
C GLU A 207 4.35 5.04 -7.45
N ALA A 208 3.79 4.28 -6.52
CA ALA A 208 2.38 3.88 -6.55
C ALA A 208 1.42 5.08 -6.59
N TYR A 209 1.81 6.20 -6.01
CA TYR A 209 0.97 7.41 -5.92
C TYR A 209 1.45 8.56 -6.81
N ILE A 210 2.47 8.37 -7.62
CA ILE A 210 3.14 9.45 -8.38
C ILE A 210 2.17 10.27 -9.22
N HIS A 211 1.22 9.63 -9.88
CA HIS A 211 0.24 10.29 -10.75
C HIS A 211 -0.76 11.19 -10.00
N LEU A 212 -0.85 11.07 -8.67
CA LEU A 212 -1.71 11.90 -7.81
C LEU A 212 -0.99 13.15 -7.30
N SER A 213 0.32 13.23 -7.50
CA SER A 213 1.20 14.25 -6.95
C SER A 213 1.82 15.14 -8.04
N ASP A 214 2.57 16.15 -7.59
CA ASP A 214 3.42 16.97 -8.43
C ASP A 214 4.89 16.54 -8.38
N ALA A 215 5.17 15.36 -7.77
CA ALA A 215 6.50 14.81 -7.72
C ALA A 215 6.95 14.31 -9.10
N ASP A 216 8.21 14.55 -9.42
CA ASP A 216 8.84 14.01 -10.62
C ASP A 216 9.12 12.51 -10.50
N SER A 217 8.86 11.79 -11.58
CA SER A 217 9.22 10.37 -11.68
C SER A 217 10.73 10.18 -11.81
N CYS A 218 11.22 9.05 -11.30
CA CYS A 218 12.61 8.63 -11.42
C CYS A 218 12.90 7.75 -12.67
N ILE A 219 11.97 7.67 -13.63
CA ILE A 219 12.12 6.84 -14.85
C ILE A 219 13.34 7.24 -15.69
N ASP A 220 13.70 8.54 -15.70
CA ASP A 220 14.90 9.02 -16.38
C ASP A 220 16.19 8.39 -15.84
N MET A 221 16.25 8.09 -14.54
CA MET A 221 17.39 7.39 -13.93
C MET A 221 17.48 5.93 -14.43
N VAL A 222 16.35 5.26 -14.65
CA VAL A 222 16.33 3.93 -15.26
C VAL A 222 16.83 4.00 -16.71
N LYS A 223 16.39 5.01 -17.48
CA LYS A 223 16.87 5.23 -18.86
C LYS A 223 18.38 5.52 -18.92
N ALA A 224 18.94 6.08 -17.85
CA ALA A 224 20.37 6.32 -17.65
C ALA A 224 21.12 5.13 -17.05
N ASP A 225 20.52 3.93 -17.03
CA ASP A 225 21.11 2.67 -16.59
C ASP A 225 21.61 2.65 -15.13
N LYS A 226 20.94 3.41 -14.25
CA LYS A 226 21.30 3.48 -12.82
C LYS A 226 20.79 2.26 -12.03
N ASP A 227 21.38 2.03 -10.85
CA ASP A 227 21.08 0.91 -9.94
C ASP A 227 19.83 1.16 -9.11
N LEU A 228 18.67 1.22 -9.76
CA LEU A 228 17.37 1.34 -9.10
C LEU A 228 16.32 0.48 -9.78
N VAL A 229 15.28 0.15 -9.00
CA VAL A 229 14.04 -0.45 -9.48
C VAL A 229 12.90 0.48 -9.09
N ILE A 230 12.05 0.84 -10.05
CA ILE A 230 10.85 1.64 -9.83
C ILE A 230 9.64 0.72 -9.86
N LEU A 231 8.71 0.93 -8.93
CA LEU A 231 7.42 0.23 -8.93
C LEU A 231 6.31 1.18 -9.38
N ARG A 232 5.42 0.67 -10.21
CA ARG A 232 4.17 1.35 -10.64
C ARG A 232 2.99 0.41 -10.47
N THR A 233 1.82 0.97 -10.17
CA THR A 233 0.60 0.17 -9.99
C THR A 233 -0.61 0.83 -10.64
N PHE A 234 -1.52 0.00 -11.10
CA PHE A 234 -2.84 0.44 -11.57
C PHE A 234 -3.89 0.49 -10.43
N SER A 235 -3.49 0.13 -9.21
CA SER A 235 -4.40 0.09 -8.06
C SER A 235 -4.92 1.45 -7.63
N LYS A 236 -4.16 2.55 -7.85
CA LYS A 236 -4.45 3.87 -7.27
C LYS A 236 -5.17 4.79 -8.26
N ILE A 237 -4.46 5.57 -9.06
CA ILE A 237 -5.07 6.52 -10.00
C ILE A 237 -6.00 5.82 -11.02
N TYR A 238 -5.65 4.64 -11.47
CA TYR A 238 -6.43 3.88 -12.45
C TYR A 238 -7.65 3.15 -11.87
N GLY A 239 -7.77 3.07 -10.52
CA GLY A 239 -8.92 2.45 -9.84
C GLY A 239 -9.02 0.93 -10.04
N MET A 240 -7.91 0.25 -10.24
CA MET A 240 -7.86 -1.17 -10.60
C MET A 240 -7.27 -2.06 -9.49
N ALA A 241 -7.49 -1.71 -8.21
CA ALA A 241 -6.91 -2.43 -7.07
C ALA A 241 -7.26 -3.92 -7.07
N GLY A 242 -8.51 -4.29 -7.35
CA GLY A 242 -8.98 -5.68 -7.42
C GLY A 242 -8.68 -6.39 -8.76
N ILE A 243 -8.31 -5.65 -9.80
CA ILE A 243 -8.06 -6.20 -11.15
C ILE A 243 -6.63 -6.69 -11.29
N ARG A 244 -5.73 -6.14 -10.52
CA ARG A 244 -4.34 -6.56 -10.37
C ARG A 244 -3.47 -6.33 -11.62
N CYS A 245 -2.88 -5.14 -11.73
CA CYS A 245 -1.82 -4.82 -12.68
C CYS A 245 -0.79 -3.89 -12.05
N GLY A 246 0.48 -4.08 -12.38
CA GLY A 246 1.60 -3.25 -11.94
C GLY A 246 2.88 -3.58 -12.67
N PHE A 247 3.91 -2.79 -12.42
CA PHE A 247 5.18 -2.87 -13.13
C PHE A 247 6.36 -2.80 -12.17
N ALA A 248 7.44 -3.52 -12.52
CA ALA A 248 8.79 -3.19 -12.12
C ALA A 248 9.52 -2.60 -13.33
N ILE A 249 10.19 -1.48 -13.13
CA ILE A 249 10.93 -0.74 -14.17
C ILE A 249 12.37 -0.63 -13.71
N GLY A 250 13.32 -1.13 -14.50
CA GLY A 250 14.73 -1.18 -14.15
C GLY A 250 15.55 -1.74 -15.29
N ARG A 251 16.87 -1.80 -15.12
CA ARG A 251 17.73 -2.48 -16.08
C ARG A 251 17.39 -3.97 -16.17
N PRO A 252 17.57 -4.62 -17.35
CA PRO A 252 17.25 -6.03 -17.53
C PRO A 252 17.95 -6.96 -16.52
N ASP A 253 19.23 -6.73 -16.23
CA ASP A 253 20.00 -7.54 -15.26
C ASP A 253 19.47 -7.47 -13.82
N LEU A 254 18.79 -6.37 -13.45
CA LEU A 254 18.12 -6.25 -12.18
C LEU A 254 16.77 -6.97 -12.21
N LEU A 255 15.99 -6.79 -13.29
CA LEU A 255 14.68 -7.40 -13.42
C LEU A 255 14.74 -8.93 -13.54
N GLU A 256 15.76 -9.48 -14.20
CA GLU A 256 16.01 -10.93 -14.26
C GLU A 256 16.15 -11.57 -12.87
N LYS A 257 16.79 -10.87 -11.92
CA LYS A 257 16.89 -11.35 -10.54
C LYS A 257 15.55 -11.45 -9.83
N LEU A 258 14.61 -10.57 -10.17
CA LEU A 258 13.25 -10.62 -9.62
C LEU A 258 12.48 -11.82 -10.18
N GLN A 259 12.67 -12.13 -11.44
CA GLN A 259 11.98 -13.23 -12.13
C GLN A 259 12.31 -14.60 -11.51
N ALA A 260 13.47 -14.75 -10.86
CA ALA A 260 13.83 -15.98 -10.16
C ALA A 260 12.87 -16.33 -9.00
N TYR A 261 12.09 -15.37 -8.48
CA TYR A 261 11.16 -15.56 -7.35
C TYR A 261 9.71 -15.80 -7.77
N GLY A 262 9.36 -15.54 -8.99
CA GLY A 262 8.03 -15.80 -9.50
C GLY A 262 7.82 -15.28 -10.92
N GLN A 263 7.22 -16.11 -11.75
CA GLN A 263 6.82 -15.82 -13.12
C GLN A 263 5.36 -16.21 -13.34
N ASN A 264 4.48 -15.71 -12.49
CA ASN A 264 3.07 -15.99 -12.67
C ASN A 264 2.53 -15.23 -13.89
N PRO A 265 1.74 -15.87 -14.75
CA PRO A 265 1.09 -15.18 -15.86
C PRO A 265 0.20 -14.05 -15.34
N MET A 266 0.28 -12.92 -16.01
CA MET A 266 -0.61 -11.79 -15.73
C MET A 266 -2.07 -12.18 -16.03
N PRO A 267 -3.06 -11.82 -15.18
CA PRO A 267 -4.46 -11.99 -15.51
C PRO A 267 -4.80 -11.25 -16.81
N ILE A 268 -5.35 -11.96 -17.79
CA ILE A 268 -5.63 -11.39 -19.13
C ILE A 268 -6.60 -10.20 -19.06
N THR A 269 -7.57 -10.24 -18.15
CA THR A 269 -8.50 -9.12 -17.90
C THR A 269 -7.77 -7.91 -17.34
N GLY A 270 -6.76 -8.13 -16.47
CA GLY A 270 -5.91 -7.08 -15.93
C GLY A 270 -5.03 -6.43 -17.00
N ALA A 271 -4.42 -7.23 -17.87
CA ALA A 271 -3.60 -6.74 -18.98
C ALA A 271 -4.44 -5.93 -19.97
N ALA A 272 -5.60 -6.44 -20.39
CA ALA A 272 -6.51 -5.74 -21.29
C ALA A 272 -6.99 -4.40 -20.71
N ALA A 273 -7.41 -4.40 -19.44
CA ALA A 273 -7.87 -3.20 -18.74
C ALA A 273 -6.75 -2.16 -18.59
N ALA A 274 -5.52 -2.60 -18.27
CA ALA A 274 -4.38 -1.73 -18.15
C ALA A 274 -4.00 -1.07 -19.47
N THR A 275 -3.99 -1.83 -20.56
CA THR A 275 -3.75 -1.30 -21.92
C THR A 275 -4.79 -0.24 -22.30
N ALA A 276 -6.09 -0.52 -22.06
CA ALA A 276 -7.15 0.44 -22.33
C ALA A 276 -7.00 1.71 -21.49
N SER A 277 -6.65 1.55 -20.21
CA SER A 277 -6.44 2.70 -19.30
C SER A 277 -5.23 3.56 -19.69
N LEU A 278 -4.14 2.96 -20.21
CA LEU A 278 -2.96 3.69 -20.68
C LEU A 278 -3.25 4.50 -21.95
N LYS A 279 -4.14 4.03 -22.79
CA LYS A 279 -4.55 4.70 -24.03
C LYS A 279 -5.54 5.86 -23.81
N ASP A 280 -6.08 6.00 -22.60
CA ASP A 280 -6.94 7.13 -22.21
C ASP A 280 -6.09 8.27 -21.63
N GLU A 281 -5.67 9.18 -22.48
CA GLU A 281 -4.82 10.32 -22.08
C GLU A 281 -5.52 11.29 -21.10
N THR A 282 -6.85 11.25 -21.03
CA THR A 282 -7.63 12.13 -20.16
C THR A 282 -7.80 11.57 -18.75
N LEU A 283 -7.56 10.27 -18.56
CA LEU A 283 -7.83 9.56 -17.31
C LEU A 283 -7.03 10.13 -16.12
N ILE A 284 -5.72 10.24 -16.27
CA ILE A 284 -4.84 10.70 -15.18
C ILE A 284 -5.16 12.15 -14.78
N PRO A 285 -5.14 13.15 -15.69
CA PRO A 285 -5.41 14.53 -15.31
C PRO A 285 -6.81 14.72 -14.72
N THR A 286 -7.83 14.05 -15.27
CA THR A 286 -9.20 14.11 -14.76
C THR A 286 -9.29 13.56 -13.33
N ARG A 287 -8.74 12.38 -13.09
CA ARG A 287 -8.80 11.74 -11.78
C ARG A 287 -7.93 12.42 -10.74
N LYS A 288 -6.74 12.91 -11.13
CA LYS A 288 -5.89 13.72 -10.27
C LYS A 288 -6.65 14.95 -9.78
N LYS A 289 -7.37 15.63 -10.67
CA LYS A 289 -8.20 16.78 -10.31
C LYS A 289 -9.33 16.40 -9.35
N ILE A 290 -10.12 15.38 -9.68
CA ILE A 290 -11.28 14.95 -8.86
C ILE A 290 -10.81 14.58 -7.44
N ILE A 291 -9.78 13.72 -7.32
CA ILE A 291 -9.27 13.27 -6.03
C ILE A 291 -8.62 14.43 -5.27
N GLY A 292 -7.90 15.28 -5.98
CA GLY A 292 -7.27 16.48 -5.42
C GLY A 292 -8.29 17.46 -4.86
N ASP A 293 -9.37 17.74 -5.59
CA ASP A 293 -10.45 18.65 -5.14
C ASP A 293 -11.11 18.11 -3.86
N ILE A 294 -11.45 16.81 -3.81
CA ILE A 294 -12.07 16.18 -2.63
C ILE A 294 -11.11 16.19 -1.44
N ARG A 295 -9.83 15.91 -1.67
CA ARG A 295 -8.80 15.95 -0.64
C ARG A 295 -8.65 17.35 -0.07
N ASN A 296 -8.54 18.36 -0.93
CA ASN A 296 -8.33 19.75 -0.52
C ASN A 296 -9.55 20.30 0.24
N ASP A 297 -10.78 20.02 -0.21
CA ASP A 297 -12.01 20.33 0.53
C ASP A 297 -12.04 19.68 1.92
N THR A 298 -11.47 18.49 2.04
CA THR A 298 -11.33 17.83 3.34
C THR A 298 -10.28 18.51 4.22
N PHE A 299 -9.17 18.95 3.65
CA PHE A 299 -8.13 19.69 4.39
C PHE A 299 -8.62 21.06 4.86
N GLU A 300 -9.37 21.78 4.03
CA GLU A 300 -10.01 23.04 4.42
C GLU A 300 -10.96 22.84 5.61
N TRP A 301 -11.77 21.77 5.55
CA TRP A 301 -12.66 21.44 6.66
C TRP A 301 -11.90 21.05 7.93
N LEU A 302 -10.83 20.25 7.84
CA LEU A 302 -10.00 19.90 9.00
C LEU A 302 -9.38 21.15 9.63
N ALA A 303 -8.80 22.02 8.81
CA ALA A 303 -8.21 23.28 9.28
C ALA A 303 -9.23 24.22 9.94
N ALA A 304 -10.41 24.39 9.34
CA ALA A 304 -11.49 25.20 9.88
C ALA A 304 -12.01 24.70 11.24
N ASN A 305 -11.86 23.42 11.53
CA ASN A 305 -12.22 22.81 12.82
C ASN A 305 -11.01 22.60 13.76
N ASN A 306 -9.84 23.15 13.45
CA ASN A 306 -8.61 23.05 14.23
C ASN A 306 -8.11 21.61 14.45
N TYR A 307 -8.37 20.70 13.53
CA TYR A 307 -7.84 19.33 13.56
C TYR A 307 -6.44 19.27 12.94
N SER A 308 -5.51 18.63 13.63
CA SER A 308 -4.14 18.46 13.15
C SER A 308 -4.06 17.34 12.10
N PHE A 309 -3.50 17.64 10.92
CA PHE A 309 -3.31 16.66 9.87
C PHE A 309 -1.99 16.91 9.12
N ILE A 310 -1.54 15.91 8.38
CA ILE A 310 -0.37 16.01 7.51
C ILE A 310 -0.87 16.27 6.08
N PRO A 311 -0.54 17.42 5.46
CA PRO A 311 -0.86 17.71 4.07
C PRO A 311 -0.25 16.64 3.15
N SER A 312 -1.06 16.08 2.27
CA SER A 312 -0.72 14.96 1.41
C SER A 312 -0.91 15.30 -0.06
N GLN A 313 -0.09 14.70 -0.92
CA GLN A 313 -0.27 14.72 -2.36
C GLN A 313 -0.68 13.34 -2.93
N SER A 314 -1.11 12.40 -2.07
CA SER A 314 -1.66 11.11 -2.49
C SER A 314 -3.18 11.04 -2.31
N ASN A 315 -3.77 9.85 -2.47
CA ASN A 315 -5.16 9.60 -2.11
C ASN A 315 -5.35 9.15 -0.66
N CYS A 316 -4.38 9.39 0.20
CA CYS A 316 -4.52 9.19 1.64
C CYS A 316 -3.73 10.25 2.41
N PHE A 317 -4.09 10.47 3.65
CA PHE A 317 -3.45 11.42 4.55
C PHE A 317 -3.57 10.97 6.00
N MET A 318 -2.78 11.57 6.89
CA MET A 318 -2.79 11.27 8.31
C MET A 318 -3.43 12.40 9.11
N ILE A 319 -4.26 12.03 10.10
CA ILE A 319 -4.85 12.96 11.07
C ILE A 319 -4.35 12.59 12.46
N ASP A 320 -3.85 13.57 13.21
CA ASP A 320 -3.55 13.39 14.62
C ASP A 320 -4.80 13.65 15.46
N THR A 321 -5.40 12.60 15.96
CA THR A 321 -6.61 12.66 16.77
C THR A 321 -6.38 13.12 18.21
N LYS A 322 -5.11 13.24 18.63
CA LYS A 322 -4.70 13.50 20.03
C LYS A 322 -5.24 12.47 21.03
N ARG A 323 -5.69 11.32 20.55
CA ARG A 323 -6.26 10.21 21.32
C ARG A 323 -5.58 8.90 20.88
N ASP A 324 -5.82 7.83 21.62
CA ASP A 324 -5.43 6.50 21.14
C ASP A 324 -6.10 6.19 19.80
N GLY A 325 -5.31 6.06 18.76
CA GLY A 325 -5.79 5.85 17.39
C GLY A 325 -6.55 4.53 17.20
N LYS A 326 -6.24 3.49 17.99
CA LYS A 326 -6.97 2.22 17.93
C LYS A 326 -8.37 2.36 18.52
N GLY A 327 -8.51 3.07 19.65
CA GLY A 327 -9.80 3.40 20.24
C GLY A 327 -10.63 4.31 19.33
N PHE A 328 -9.98 5.34 18.76
CA PHE A 328 -10.62 6.21 17.77
C PHE A 328 -11.14 5.45 16.55
N TYR A 329 -10.32 4.58 16.00
CA TYR A 329 -10.70 3.69 14.91
C TYR A 329 -11.95 2.85 15.27
N ALA A 330 -11.98 2.24 16.46
CA ALA A 330 -13.11 1.45 16.91
C ALA A 330 -14.40 2.28 17.03
N ASP A 331 -14.29 3.55 17.45
CA ASP A 331 -15.44 4.45 17.51
C ASP A 331 -15.93 4.87 16.12
N MET A 332 -15.05 5.09 15.16
CA MET A 332 -15.40 5.33 13.76
C MET A 332 -16.12 4.12 13.13
N VAL A 333 -15.68 2.91 13.45
CA VAL A 333 -16.35 1.67 13.00
C VAL A 333 -17.79 1.58 13.51
N LYS A 334 -18.07 1.99 14.75
CA LYS A 334 -19.44 2.08 15.29
C LYS A 334 -20.34 3.02 14.48
N LYS A 335 -19.74 4.01 13.81
CA LYS A 335 -20.41 4.92 12.88
C LYS A 335 -20.46 4.39 11.45
N GLN A 336 -20.05 3.14 11.22
CA GLN A 336 -19.94 2.50 9.89
C GLN A 336 -18.98 3.22 8.93
N VAL A 337 -17.99 3.92 9.48
CA VAL A 337 -16.92 4.59 8.73
C VAL A 337 -15.61 3.88 9.04
N TYR A 338 -15.09 3.18 8.06
CA TYR A 338 -13.90 2.35 8.16
C TYR A 338 -12.70 3.13 7.63
N ILE A 339 -11.88 3.66 8.54
CA ILE A 339 -10.65 4.41 8.24
C ILE A 339 -9.43 3.47 8.19
N GLY A 340 -8.25 3.99 7.86
CA GLY A 340 -7.03 3.19 7.80
C GLY A 340 -6.45 2.88 9.18
N ARG A 341 -5.41 2.07 9.18
CA ARG A 341 -4.74 1.59 10.39
C ARG A 341 -3.91 2.67 11.10
N VAL A 342 -3.49 2.36 12.31
CA VAL A 342 -2.55 3.12 13.14
C VAL A 342 -1.15 2.52 13.03
N TRP A 343 -0.11 3.35 12.98
CA TRP A 343 1.28 2.92 13.07
C TRP A 343 1.76 2.99 14.53
N PRO A 344 2.47 1.97 15.04
CA PRO A 344 2.92 1.94 16.45
C PRO A 344 3.76 3.16 16.85
N VAL A 345 4.56 3.69 15.92
CA VAL A 345 5.41 4.88 16.16
C VAL A 345 4.61 6.17 16.26
N TRP A 346 3.37 6.20 15.76
CA TRP A 346 2.45 7.34 15.82
C TRP A 346 1.09 6.88 16.34
N PRO A 347 0.98 6.56 17.64
CA PRO A 347 -0.20 5.89 18.20
C PRO A 347 -1.48 6.76 18.21
N THR A 348 -1.36 8.08 18.03
CA THR A 348 -2.50 9.01 17.95
C THR A 348 -2.92 9.33 16.52
N TYR A 349 -2.13 8.93 15.54
CA TYR A 349 -2.41 9.20 14.14
C TYR A 349 -3.23 8.08 13.49
N VAL A 350 -4.22 8.49 12.71
CA VAL A 350 -5.03 7.58 11.88
C VAL A 350 -4.86 7.94 10.41
N ARG A 351 -4.80 6.94 9.53
CA ARG A 351 -4.78 7.17 8.08
C ARG A 351 -6.21 7.21 7.53
N VAL A 352 -6.48 8.16 6.65
CA VAL A 352 -7.75 8.30 5.94
C VAL A 352 -7.48 8.26 4.45
N THR A 353 -8.22 7.41 3.73
CA THR A 353 -8.24 7.40 2.27
C THR A 353 -9.23 8.45 1.75
N VAL A 354 -8.89 9.14 0.68
CA VAL A 354 -9.81 10.05 -0.01
C VAL A 354 -10.86 9.21 -0.75
N GLY A 355 -12.06 9.17 -0.21
CA GLY A 355 -13.24 8.52 -0.79
C GLY A 355 -13.95 9.39 -1.82
N SER A 356 -15.17 9.00 -2.21
CA SER A 356 -16.07 9.86 -2.99
C SER A 356 -16.48 11.11 -2.18
N LYS A 357 -17.09 12.09 -2.83
CA LYS A 357 -17.64 13.28 -2.12
C LYS A 357 -18.62 12.87 -1.03
N ASP A 358 -19.47 11.88 -1.30
CA ASP A 358 -20.45 11.37 -0.32
C ASP A 358 -19.76 10.64 0.83
N ASP A 359 -18.73 9.83 0.56
CA ASP A 359 -17.95 9.16 1.60
C ASP A 359 -17.28 10.17 2.51
N MET A 360 -16.67 11.22 1.94
CA MET A 360 -16.00 12.24 2.73
C MET A 360 -16.97 13.14 3.49
N ALA A 361 -18.18 13.38 2.98
CA ALA A 361 -19.23 14.06 3.72
C ALA A 361 -19.66 13.26 4.96
N LYS A 362 -19.92 11.96 4.80
CA LYS A 362 -20.25 11.06 5.92
C LYS A 362 -19.07 10.94 6.91
N PHE A 363 -17.84 10.86 6.40
CA PHE A 363 -16.63 10.86 7.21
C PHE A 363 -16.55 12.10 8.10
N LYS A 364 -16.73 13.31 7.54
CA LYS A 364 -16.66 14.58 8.29
C LYS A 364 -17.66 14.61 9.45
N VAL A 365 -18.88 14.15 9.23
CA VAL A 365 -19.93 14.06 10.28
C VAL A 365 -19.50 13.08 11.37
N ALA A 366 -19.17 11.84 10.99
CA ALA A 366 -18.80 10.80 11.95
C ALA A 366 -17.52 11.17 12.72
N PHE A 367 -16.53 11.75 12.04
CA PHE A 367 -15.28 12.19 12.65
C PHE A 367 -15.53 13.25 13.72
N LYS A 368 -16.34 14.26 13.42
CA LYS A 368 -16.68 15.32 14.37
C LYS A 368 -17.41 14.74 15.58
N GLU A 369 -18.42 13.90 15.38
CA GLU A 369 -19.16 13.26 16.48
C GLU A 369 -18.24 12.43 17.39
N VAL A 370 -17.30 11.68 16.81
CA VAL A 370 -16.33 10.89 17.58
C VAL A 370 -15.36 11.81 18.32
N MET A 371 -14.89 12.90 17.70
CA MET A 371 -14.00 13.88 18.35
C MET A 371 -14.68 14.61 19.50
N ASP A 372 -15.96 14.94 19.38
CA ASP A 372 -16.74 15.63 20.40
C ASP A 372 -17.15 14.69 21.55
N SER A 373 -17.10 13.37 21.35
CA SER A 373 -17.47 12.37 22.37
C SER A 373 -16.29 12.12 23.34
N PRO A 374 -16.55 11.72 24.61
CA PRO A 374 -15.48 11.23 25.49
C PRO A 374 -14.72 10.07 24.85
N ALA A 375 -13.39 10.06 25.01
CA ALA A 375 -12.58 8.94 24.51
C ALA A 375 -13.04 7.63 25.16
N THR A 376 -13.32 6.61 24.36
CA THR A 376 -13.61 5.27 24.88
C THR A 376 -12.37 4.76 25.61
N ALA A 377 -12.50 4.48 26.91
CA ALA A 377 -11.42 3.89 27.69
C ALA A 377 -11.04 2.55 27.03
N MET A 378 -9.76 2.32 26.80
CA MET A 378 -9.25 1.03 26.32
C MET A 378 -9.71 -0.09 27.27
N LEU A 379 -10.56 -0.99 26.79
CA LEU A 379 -10.56 -2.34 27.34
C LEU A 379 -9.21 -2.95 26.96
N SER A 380 -8.33 -3.09 27.94
CA SER A 380 -7.07 -3.78 27.78
C SER A 380 -7.37 -5.19 27.26
N LEU A 381 -7.20 -5.39 25.95
CA LEU A 381 -7.13 -6.74 25.40
C LEU A 381 -5.89 -7.38 26.00
N PRO A 382 -5.99 -8.63 26.51
CA PRO A 382 -4.83 -9.32 27.06
C PRO A 382 -3.74 -9.34 25.96
N GLU A 383 -2.55 -8.89 26.32
CA GLU A 383 -1.37 -9.02 25.46
C GLU A 383 -1.28 -10.48 25.01
N HIS A 384 -1.41 -10.72 23.72
CA HIS A 384 -0.98 -11.99 23.15
C HIS A 384 0.52 -12.10 23.39
N ARG A 385 0.90 -12.82 24.43
CA ARG A 385 2.26 -13.33 24.55
C ARG A 385 2.56 -14.04 23.25
N GLU A 386 3.55 -13.55 22.53
CA GLU A 386 4.16 -14.29 21.44
C GLU A 386 4.54 -15.67 21.98
N SER A 387 3.77 -16.67 21.55
CA SER A 387 4.19 -18.05 21.79
C SER A 387 5.42 -18.30 20.95
N THR A 388 6.57 -18.37 21.61
CA THR A 388 7.80 -18.88 21.02
C THR A 388 7.51 -20.24 20.35
N PRO A 389 7.78 -20.38 19.06
CA PRO A 389 7.63 -21.69 18.44
C PRO A 389 8.85 -22.58 18.73
N PHE A 390 8.53 -23.76 19.25
CA PHE A 390 9.36 -24.96 19.16
C PHE A 390 10.76 -24.95 19.79
N SER A 391 10.83 -25.13 21.10
CA SER A 391 11.83 -26.01 21.68
C SER A 391 11.12 -27.31 22.09
N HIS A 392 11.43 -28.39 21.43
CA HIS A 392 11.28 -29.82 21.75
C HIS A 392 10.84 -30.62 20.53
N LEU A 393 11.78 -31.10 19.76
CA LEU A 393 11.84 -32.47 19.25
C LEU A 393 13.32 -32.84 19.13
N GLY A 394 13.71 -33.72 20.03
CA GLY A 394 14.97 -34.42 19.96
C GLY A 394 15.02 -35.46 18.85
#